data_2bb62f10e07aba53a766375252a33a30
#
_entry.id   2bb62f10e07aba53a766375252a33a30
#
_cell.length_a   1.000
_cell.length_b   1.000
_cell.length_c   1.000
_cell.angle_alpha   90.00
_cell.angle_beta   90.00
_cell.angle_gamma   90.00
#
_symmetry.space_group_name_H-M   'P 1'
#
loop_
_entity.id
_entity.type
_entity.pdbx_description
1 polymer ?
#
loop_
_entity_poly.entity_id
_entity_poly.type
_entity_poly.pdbx_seq_one_letter_code
_entity_poly.pdbx_strand_id
1 'polypeptide(L)'
;PSRGLGDVYKRQEVLRIAAAEDFEFADVDHLGKVIPNATYKQKHIESVLNLDLVDVEAIKAANFRVAIDCVNSVGGIVIPDLLYALGVKEIFKLHCAPHGNFSHNPEPIPENLTEISDLMGHAKADVGFVVDPDVDRLAIICENGEMFNEEYTLVAVSDYVLSHTPGNTVSNLSSSRAPVSYTHL
;
A
#
# COMPACT_ATOMS: atom_id res chain seq x y z
N PRO A 1 -11.32 4.24 3.45
CA PRO A 1 -12.60 3.64 3.75
C PRO A 1 -12.38 2.78 4.97
N SER A 2 -12.97 3.20 6.11
CA SER A 2 -13.06 2.34 7.27
C SER A 2 -13.39 0.95 6.74
N ARG A 3 -12.58 -0.05 7.06
CA ARG A 3 -12.98 -1.46 6.93
C ARG A 3 -14.36 -1.49 7.56
N GLY A 4 -15.39 -1.51 6.69
CA GLY A 4 -16.71 -1.11 7.09
C GLY A 4 -17.03 -1.70 8.44
N LEU A 5 -17.04 -0.84 9.42
CA LEU A 5 -17.94 -1.03 10.52
C LEU A 5 -19.32 -1.02 9.85
N GLY A 6 -19.58 -2.09 9.09
CA GLY A 6 -20.93 -2.44 8.73
C GLY A 6 -21.65 -2.35 10.04
N ASP A 7 -22.75 -1.60 10.05
CA ASP A 7 -23.64 -1.43 11.17
C ASP A 7 -23.52 -2.67 12.08
N VAL A 8 -23.13 -2.49 13.32
CA VAL A 8 -22.90 -3.57 14.30
C VAL A 8 -24.07 -4.57 14.28
N TYR A 9 -25.27 -4.10 14.04
CA TYR A 9 -26.48 -4.90 13.91
C TYR A 9 -26.46 -5.77 12.65
N LYS A 10 -26.00 -5.26 11.51
CA LYS A 10 -25.85 -6.06 10.28
C LYS A 10 -24.80 -7.15 10.43
N ARG A 11 -23.71 -6.85 11.12
CA ARG A 11 -22.68 -7.86 11.43
C ARG A 11 -23.25 -8.96 12.34
N GLN A 12 -24.00 -8.57 13.37
CA GLN A 12 -24.65 -9.53 14.27
C GLN A 12 -25.65 -10.41 13.52
N GLU A 13 -26.42 -9.84 12.59
CA GLU A 13 -27.37 -10.60 11.76
C GLU A 13 -26.65 -11.59 10.82
N VAL A 14 -25.55 -11.19 10.19
CA VAL A 14 -24.73 -12.11 9.38
C VAL A 14 -24.19 -13.26 10.22
N LEU A 15 -23.70 -12.97 11.44
CA LEU A 15 -23.21 -14.01 12.35
C LEU A 15 -24.35 -14.93 12.83
N ARG A 16 -25.53 -14.39 13.07
CA ARG A 16 -26.71 -15.16 13.44
C ARG A 16 -27.12 -16.13 12.31
N ILE A 17 -27.21 -15.64 11.07
CA ILE A 17 -27.53 -16.43 9.88
C ILE A 17 -26.49 -17.53 9.70
N ALA A 18 -25.20 -17.19 9.80
CA ALA A 18 -24.12 -18.17 9.67
C ALA A 18 -24.16 -19.25 10.77
N ALA A 19 -24.40 -18.86 12.03
CA ALA A 19 -24.47 -19.79 13.15
C ALA A 19 -25.72 -20.70 13.11
N ALA A 20 -26.82 -20.20 12.58
CA ALA A 20 -28.06 -20.95 12.40
C ALA A 20 -28.08 -21.79 11.13
N GLU A 21 -27.07 -21.64 10.26
CA GLU A 21 -27.06 -22.21 8.89
C GLU A 21 -28.35 -21.88 8.11
N ASP A 22 -28.90 -20.66 8.34
CA ASP A 22 -30.15 -20.18 7.77
C ASP A 22 -29.91 -19.64 6.34
N PHE A 23 -29.38 -20.50 5.47
CA PHE A 23 -29.13 -20.23 4.06
C PHE A 23 -29.16 -21.53 3.25
N GLU A 24 -29.47 -21.42 1.98
CA GLU A 24 -29.45 -22.53 1.03
C GLU A 24 -28.28 -22.36 0.03
N PHE A 25 -27.55 -23.44 -0.22
CA PHE A 25 -26.58 -23.47 -1.30
C PHE A 25 -27.28 -23.70 -2.62
N ALA A 26 -26.82 -23.00 -3.67
CA ALA A 26 -27.28 -23.28 -5.01
C ALA A 26 -26.89 -24.71 -5.44
N ASP A 27 -27.75 -25.36 -6.21
CA ASP A 27 -27.35 -26.60 -6.86
C ASP A 27 -26.29 -26.38 -7.94
N VAL A 28 -25.74 -27.45 -8.49
CA VAL A 28 -24.63 -27.40 -9.44
C VAL A 28 -24.97 -26.63 -10.72
N ASP A 29 -26.23 -26.63 -11.13
CA ASP A 29 -26.70 -25.99 -12.36
C ASP A 29 -26.92 -24.48 -12.19
N HIS A 30 -27.03 -24.04 -10.95
CA HIS A 30 -27.25 -22.63 -10.55
C HIS A 30 -26.02 -21.97 -9.89
N LEU A 31 -24.84 -22.60 -9.95
CA LEU A 31 -23.59 -21.98 -9.46
C LEU A 31 -23.27 -20.73 -10.27
N GLY A 32 -22.74 -19.72 -9.56
CA GLY A 32 -22.22 -18.52 -10.19
C GLY A 32 -21.05 -18.81 -11.12
N LYS A 33 -20.75 -17.87 -12.02
CA LYS A 33 -19.65 -17.97 -12.98
C LYS A 33 -18.53 -17.02 -12.56
N VAL A 34 -17.29 -17.47 -12.71
CA VAL A 34 -16.12 -16.60 -12.60
C VAL A 34 -16.00 -15.78 -13.87
N ILE A 35 -16.07 -14.46 -13.75
CA ILE A 35 -15.92 -13.52 -14.86
C ILE A 35 -14.57 -12.82 -14.69
N PRO A 36 -13.52 -13.22 -15.43
CA PRO A 36 -12.22 -12.56 -15.35
C PRO A 36 -12.29 -11.12 -15.88
N ASN A 37 -11.67 -10.19 -15.17
CA ASN A 37 -11.57 -8.80 -15.62
C ASN A 37 -10.14 -8.28 -15.40
N ALA A 38 -9.41 -8.06 -16.47
CA ALA A 38 -8.01 -7.61 -16.46
C ALA A 38 -7.87 -6.08 -16.49
N THR A 39 -8.96 -5.30 -16.51
CA THR A 39 -8.88 -3.85 -16.71
C THR A 39 -8.64 -3.04 -15.43
N TYR A 40 -8.87 -3.61 -14.27
CA TYR A 40 -8.84 -2.84 -13.01
C TYR A 40 -7.45 -2.36 -12.61
N LYS A 41 -6.39 -3.12 -12.91
CA LYS A 41 -5.01 -2.67 -12.68
C LYS A 41 -4.74 -1.35 -13.40
N GLN A 42 -5.04 -1.30 -14.69
CA GLN A 42 -4.82 -0.10 -15.49
C GLN A 42 -5.67 1.09 -15.01
N LYS A 43 -6.94 0.85 -14.70
CA LYS A 43 -7.82 1.88 -14.14
C LYS A 43 -7.31 2.45 -12.82
N HIS A 44 -6.76 1.57 -11.96
CA HIS A 44 -6.17 2.02 -10.69
C HIS A 44 -4.96 2.91 -10.92
N ILE A 45 -4.03 2.49 -11.80
CA ILE A 45 -2.84 3.27 -12.15
C ILE A 45 -3.27 4.65 -12.72
N GLU A 46 -4.18 4.67 -13.67
CA GLU A 46 -4.71 5.91 -14.24
C GLU A 46 -5.35 6.82 -13.19
N SER A 47 -6.09 6.23 -12.24
CA SER A 47 -6.68 7.00 -11.14
C SER A 47 -5.63 7.63 -10.24
N VAL A 48 -4.54 6.94 -9.95
CA VAL A 48 -3.42 7.49 -9.17
C VAL A 48 -2.72 8.62 -9.92
N LEU A 49 -2.41 8.43 -11.21
CA LEU A 49 -1.76 9.44 -12.04
C LEU A 49 -2.60 10.72 -12.21
N ASN A 50 -3.91 10.61 -12.09
CA ASN A 50 -4.85 11.73 -12.21
C ASN A 50 -5.17 12.41 -10.87
N LEU A 51 -4.51 12.05 -9.78
CA LEU A 51 -4.65 12.78 -8.51
C LEU A 51 -3.96 14.15 -8.64
N ASP A 52 -4.63 15.21 -8.20
CA ASP A 52 -4.16 16.60 -8.32
C ASP A 52 -2.78 16.84 -7.68
N LEU A 53 -2.43 16.06 -6.65
CA LEU A 53 -1.17 16.18 -5.92
C LEU A 53 -0.08 15.21 -6.43
N VAL A 54 -0.32 14.44 -7.48
CA VAL A 54 0.67 13.56 -8.10
C VAL A 54 1.32 14.27 -9.29
N ASP A 55 2.49 14.83 -9.06
CA ASP A 55 3.28 15.49 -10.12
C ASP A 55 4.19 14.48 -10.83
N VAL A 56 3.64 13.85 -11.88
CA VAL A 56 4.35 12.84 -12.68
C VAL A 56 5.62 13.42 -13.34
N GLU A 57 5.59 14.67 -13.79
CA GLU A 57 6.75 15.28 -14.45
C GLU A 57 7.87 15.60 -13.44
N ALA A 58 7.54 16.01 -12.23
CA ALA A 58 8.53 16.18 -11.17
C ALA A 58 9.16 14.85 -10.76
N ILE A 59 8.35 13.78 -10.58
CA ILE A 59 8.84 12.44 -10.25
C ILE A 59 9.78 11.93 -11.34
N LYS A 60 9.40 12.07 -12.60
CA LYS A 60 10.19 11.67 -13.75
C LYS A 60 11.51 12.46 -13.88
N ALA A 61 11.46 13.77 -13.60
CA ALA A 61 12.64 14.65 -13.63
C ALA A 61 13.62 14.33 -12.49
N ALA A 62 13.13 13.91 -11.34
CA ALA A 62 13.95 13.51 -10.19
C ALA A 62 14.79 12.25 -10.48
N ASN A 63 14.39 11.43 -11.45
CA ASN A 63 15.11 10.23 -11.90
C ASN A 63 15.47 9.28 -10.76
N PHE A 64 14.53 9.04 -9.85
CA PHE A 64 14.70 8.17 -8.69
C PHE A 64 15.09 6.74 -9.07
N ARG A 65 15.93 6.15 -8.23
CA ARG A 65 16.28 4.72 -8.19
C ARG A 65 15.51 4.11 -7.04
N VAL A 66 14.59 3.21 -7.31
CA VAL A 66 13.62 2.72 -6.32
C VAL A 66 13.83 1.24 -6.06
N ALA A 67 13.94 0.84 -4.79
CA ALA A 67 13.87 -0.55 -4.38
C ALA A 67 12.43 -0.89 -3.95
N ILE A 68 11.97 -2.10 -4.26
CA ILE A 68 10.66 -2.57 -3.81
C ILE A 68 10.74 -4.00 -3.27
N ASP A 69 9.96 -4.27 -2.23
CA ASP A 69 9.68 -5.62 -1.74
C ASP A 69 8.17 -5.83 -1.66
N CYS A 70 7.68 -6.84 -2.38
CA CYS A 70 6.25 -7.14 -2.50
C CYS A 70 5.88 -8.49 -1.86
N VAL A 71 6.74 -9.05 -1.03
CA VAL A 71 6.54 -10.28 -0.24
C VAL A 71 5.96 -11.47 -1.03
N ASN A 72 6.28 -11.55 -2.32
CA ASN A 72 5.75 -12.54 -3.28
C ASN A 72 4.20 -12.56 -3.36
N SER A 73 3.59 -11.39 -3.29
CA SER A 73 2.14 -11.25 -3.37
C SER A 73 1.71 -10.26 -4.46
N VAL A 74 0.47 -9.78 -4.38
CA VAL A 74 -0.19 -8.98 -5.42
C VAL A 74 0.53 -7.66 -5.71
N GLY A 75 1.25 -7.11 -4.75
CA GLY A 75 2.10 -5.92 -4.94
C GLY A 75 3.07 -6.07 -6.11
N GLY A 76 3.64 -7.27 -6.31
CA GLY A 76 4.53 -7.55 -7.43
C GLY A 76 3.91 -7.40 -8.82
N ILE A 77 2.58 -7.44 -8.92
CA ILE A 77 1.83 -7.24 -10.18
C ILE A 77 1.59 -5.75 -10.46
N VAL A 78 1.36 -4.95 -9.43
CA VAL A 78 0.87 -3.57 -9.57
C VAL A 78 1.95 -2.52 -9.35
N ILE A 79 2.75 -2.67 -8.31
CA ILE A 79 3.73 -1.65 -7.90
C ILE A 79 4.78 -1.35 -8.99
N PRO A 80 5.39 -2.35 -9.66
CA PRO A 80 6.33 -2.06 -10.74
C PRO A 80 5.70 -1.25 -11.87
N ASP A 81 4.49 -1.61 -12.29
CA ASP A 81 3.80 -0.94 -13.39
C ASP A 81 3.40 0.50 -13.01
N LEU A 82 2.97 0.72 -11.75
CA LEU A 82 2.69 2.05 -11.23
C LEU A 82 3.95 2.92 -11.22
N LEU A 83 5.08 2.40 -10.73
CA LEU A 83 6.34 3.13 -10.71
C LEU A 83 6.83 3.48 -12.11
N TYR A 84 6.73 2.56 -13.09
CA TYR A 84 7.02 2.86 -14.48
C TYR A 84 6.11 3.94 -15.06
N ALA A 85 4.82 3.89 -14.75
CA ALA A 85 3.86 4.91 -15.19
C ALA A 85 4.15 6.28 -14.57
N LEU A 86 4.66 6.33 -13.33
CA LEU A 86 5.17 7.55 -12.68
C LEU A 86 6.51 8.04 -13.26
N GLY A 87 7.15 7.28 -14.17
CA GLY A 87 8.39 7.67 -14.83
C GLY A 87 9.67 7.18 -14.16
N VAL A 88 9.57 6.34 -13.13
CA VAL A 88 10.73 5.67 -12.53
C VAL A 88 11.32 4.68 -13.53
N LYS A 89 12.61 4.79 -13.82
CA LYS A 89 13.28 3.96 -14.83
C LYS A 89 14.07 2.79 -14.23
N GLU A 90 14.57 2.96 -13.02
CA GLU A 90 15.42 1.99 -12.35
C GLU A 90 14.73 1.46 -11.08
N ILE A 91 14.27 0.21 -11.14
CA ILE A 91 13.52 -0.45 -10.07
C ILE A 91 14.23 -1.74 -9.68
N PHE A 92 14.71 -1.82 -8.44
CA PHE A 92 15.30 -3.02 -7.85
C PHE A 92 14.21 -3.82 -7.15
N LYS A 93 13.94 -5.03 -7.64
CA LYS A 93 12.77 -5.83 -7.24
C LYS A 93 13.19 -6.97 -6.32
N LEU A 94 12.67 -6.98 -5.11
CA LEU A 94 12.68 -8.13 -4.20
C LEU A 94 11.28 -8.73 -4.12
N HIS A 95 11.20 -10.04 -4.08
CA HIS A 95 9.98 -10.80 -3.78
C HIS A 95 8.74 -10.32 -4.56
N CYS A 96 8.91 -10.09 -5.87
CA CYS A 96 7.83 -9.61 -6.74
C CYS A 96 7.14 -10.71 -7.55
N ALA A 97 7.41 -12.00 -7.28
CA ALA A 97 6.74 -13.13 -7.94
C ALA A 97 5.44 -13.48 -7.18
N PRO A 98 4.23 -13.28 -7.77
CA PRO A 98 2.98 -13.33 -7.02
C PRO A 98 2.45 -14.75 -6.82
N HIS A 99 3.28 -15.64 -6.27
CA HIS A 99 2.92 -17.05 -6.03
C HIS A 99 2.43 -17.31 -4.60
N GLY A 100 2.43 -16.30 -3.72
CA GLY A 100 1.90 -16.39 -2.36
C GLY A 100 2.77 -17.14 -1.35
N ASN A 101 3.96 -17.63 -1.74
CA ASN A 101 4.94 -18.15 -0.79
C ASN A 101 5.78 -16.97 -0.29
N PHE A 102 5.43 -16.44 0.85
CA PHE A 102 6.10 -15.27 1.42
C PHE A 102 7.55 -15.61 1.75
N SER A 103 8.47 -14.75 1.34
CA SER A 103 9.92 -14.92 1.54
C SER A 103 10.36 -14.63 2.97
N HIS A 104 9.62 -13.80 3.66
CA HIS A 104 9.79 -13.44 5.07
C HIS A 104 8.41 -13.23 5.71
N ASN A 105 8.38 -12.97 7.02
CA ASN A 105 7.13 -12.57 7.67
C ASN A 105 6.55 -11.35 6.95
N PRO A 106 5.30 -11.40 6.46
CA PRO A 106 4.75 -10.36 5.60
C PRO A 106 4.45 -9.03 6.31
N GLU A 107 4.58 -8.97 7.63
CA GLU A 107 4.40 -7.71 8.35
C GLU A 107 5.61 -6.79 8.14
N PRO A 108 5.41 -5.55 7.62
CA PRO A 108 6.50 -4.66 7.26
C PRO A 108 7.07 -3.91 8.49
N ILE A 109 7.70 -4.68 9.39
CA ILE A 109 8.41 -4.19 10.57
C ILE A 109 9.93 -4.35 10.39
N PRO A 110 10.77 -3.57 11.07
CA PRO A 110 12.23 -3.56 10.84
C PRO A 110 12.89 -4.93 10.85
N GLU A 111 12.46 -5.83 11.74
CA GLU A 111 13.04 -7.16 11.89
C GLU A 111 12.84 -8.05 10.63
N ASN A 112 11.84 -7.75 9.83
CA ASN A 112 11.50 -8.48 8.62
C ASN A 112 12.09 -7.85 7.35
N LEU A 113 12.70 -6.65 7.43
CA LEU A 113 13.08 -5.83 6.28
C LEU A 113 14.59 -5.75 6.05
N THR A 114 15.37 -6.68 6.59
CA THR A 114 16.85 -6.67 6.51
C THR A 114 17.35 -6.77 5.08
N GLU A 115 16.71 -7.59 4.23
CA GLU A 115 17.15 -7.82 2.87
C GLU A 115 17.00 -6.58 1.98
N ILE A 116 15.90 -5.83 2.09
CA ILE A 116 15.75 -4.58 1.35
C ILE A 116 16.67 -3.49 1.92
N SER A 117 16.89 -3.44 3.24
CA SER A 117 17.83 -2.51 3.87
C SER A 117 19.25 -2.71 3.32
N ASP A 118 19.69 -3.95 3.20
CA ASP A 118 20.99 -4.29 2.61
C ASP A 118 21.03 -3.92 1.11
N LEU A 119 19.94 -4.17 0.38
CA LEU A 119 19.81 -3.84 -1.03
C LEU A 119 19.94 -2.33 -1.28
N MET A 120 19.37 -1.48 -0.41
CA MET A 120 19.47 -0.02 -0.54
C MET A 120 20.92 0.45 -0.66
N GLY A 121 21.78 -0.02 0.23
CA GLY A 121 23.21 0.30 0.22
C GLY A 121 23.95 -0.20 -1.01
N HIS A 122 23.69 -1.44 -1.44
CA HIS A 122 24.33 -2.05 -2.60
C HIS A 122 23.86 -1.45 -3.93
N ALA A 123 22.56 -1.25 -4.07
CA ALA A 123 21.96 -0.71 -5.28
C ALA A 123 22.10 0.81 -5.37
N LYS A 124 22.47 1.49 -4.29
CA LYS A 124 22.40 2.96 -4.16
C LYS A 124 21.03 3.49 -4.57
N ALA A 125 19.98 2.83 -4.11
CA ALA A 125 18.61 3.28 -4.32
C ALA A 125 18.33 4.53 -3.47
N ASP A 126 17.52 5.42 -3.98
CA ASP A 126 17.17 6.67 -3.29
C ASP A 126 16.06 6.45 -2.26
N VAL A 127 15.18 5.48 -2.51
CA VAL A 127 14.08 5.12 -1.63
C VAL A 127 13.68 3.66 -1.84
N GLY A 128 13.26 3.00 -0.76
CA GLY A 128 12.67 1.67 -0.77
C GLY A 128 11.21 1.68 -0.36
N PHE A 129 10.39 0.85 -0.99
CA PHE A 129 8.99 0.64 -0.64
C PHE A 129 8.74 -0.83 -0.36
N VAL A 130 8.15 -1.13 0.79
CA VAL A 130 7.76 -2.48 1.18
C VAL A 130 6.26 -2.50 1.40
N VAL A 131 5.59 -3.45 0.79
CA VAL A 131 4.15 -3.63 0.94
C VAL A 131 3.83 -5.02 1.49
N ASP A 132 2.76 -5.11 2.25
CA ASP A 132 2.23 -6.36 2.75
C ASP A 132 1.40 -7.12 1.68
N PRO A 133 0.89 -8.33 1.96
CA PRO A 133 0.29 -9.18 0.93
C PRO A 133 -0.92 -8.61 0.20
N ASP A 134 -1.76 -7.83 0.85
CA ASP A 134 -2.94 -7.18 0.26
C ASP A 134 -2.74 -5.68 -0.04
N VAL A 135 -1.50 -5.19 0.17
CA VAL A 135 -1.04 -3.84 -0.19
C VAL A 135 -1.83 -2.74 0.54
N ASP A 136 -2.29 -3.01 1.76
CA ASP A 136 -2.95 -2.01 2.60
C ASP A 136 -1.99 -1.34 3.60
N ARG A 137 -0.74 -1.85 3.70
CA ARG A 137 0.34 -1.28 4.52
C ARG A 137 1.54 -0.96 3.66
N LEU A 138 2.23 0.10 4.03
CA LEU A 138 3.45 0.57 3.37
C LEU A 138 4.52 0.90 4.41
N ALA A 139 5.70 0.30 4.25
CA ALA A 139 6.92 0.78 4.89
C ALA A 139 7.82 1.46 3.86
N ILE A 140 8.47 2.54 4.27
CA ILE A 140 9.45 3.27 3.47
C ILE A 140 10.83 3.03 4.05
N ILE A 141 11.81 2.77 3.19
CA ILE A 141 13.20 2.61 3.56
C ILE A 141 13.98 3.78 2.97
N CYS A 142 14.75 4.45 3.82
CA CYS A 142 15.59 5.57 3.42
C CYS A 142 16.81 5.10 2.63
N GLU A 143 17.49 6.02 1.97
CA GLU A 143 18.69 5.77 1.17
C GLU A 143 19.86 5.14 1.97
N ASN A 144 19.88 5.32 3.29
CA ASN A 144 20.87 4.71 4.19
C ASN A 144 20.50 3.29 4.67
N GLY A 145 19.34 2.75 4.20
CA GLY A 145 18.82 1.44 4.59
C GLY A 145 18.01 1.45 5.90
N GLU A 146 17.87 2.59 6.57
CA GLU A 146 17.02 2.68 7.77
C GLU A 146 15.54 2.80 7.39
N MET A 147 14.69 2.20 8.21
CA MET A 147 13.25 2.33 8.04
C MET A 147 12.80 3.75 8.37
N PHE A 148 12.14 4.41 7.41
CA PHE A 148 11.37 5.62 7.69
C PHE A 148 10.15 5.20 8.50
N ASN A 149 10.10 5.63 9.74
CA ASN A 149 9.12 5.14 10.72
C ASN A 149 7.69 5.26 10.17
N GLU A 150 6.87 4.22 10.36
CA GLU A 150 5.49 4.13 9.87
C GLU A 150 4.65 5.38 10.16
N GLU A 151 4.80 5.95 11.36
CA GLU A 151 4.10 7.16 11.76
C GLU A 151 4.52 8.40 10.96
N TYR A 152 5.79 8.47 10.54
CA TYR A 152 6.30 9.57 9.73
C TYR A 152 5.80 9.55 8.28
N THR A 153 5.39 8.40 7.75
CA THR A 153 4.73 8.33 6.45
C THR A 153 3.46 9.18 6.45
N LEU A 154 2.64 9.06 7.49
CA LEU A 154 1.45 9.90 7.66
C LEU A 154 1.80 11.38 7.81
N VAL A 155 2.86 11.70 8.56
CA VAL A 155 3.33 13.10 8.74
C VAL A 155 3.76 13.69 7.41
N ALA A 156 4.61 13.00 6.64
CA ALA A 156 5.10 13.48 5.36
C ALA A 156 3.97 13.71 4.34
N VAL A 157 3.02 12.78 4.27
CA VAL A 157 1.84 12.93 3.39
C VAL A 157 0.97 14.08 3.86
N SER A 158 0.76 14.23 5.16
CA SER A 158 -0.04 15.33 5.72
C SER A 158 0.60 16.70 5.45
N ASP A 159 1.90 16.82 5.63
CA ASP A 159 2.65 18.04 5.34
C ASP A 159 2.52 18.42 3.85
N TYR A 160 2.76 17.46 2.96
CA TYR A 160 2.63 17.68 1.54
C TYR A 160 1.21 18.12 1.13
N VAL A 161 0.18 17.42 1.62
CA VAL A 161 -1.22 17.76 1.32
C VAL A 161 -1.58 19.14 1.85
N LEU A 162 -1.23 19.46 3.10
CA LEU A 162 -1.58 20.73 3.74
C LEU A 162 -0.80 21.92 3.17
N SER A 163 0.41 21.72 2.66
CA SER A 163 1.16 22.76 1.95
C SER A 163 0.47 23.19 0.65
N HIS A 164 -0.31 22.31 0.02
CA HIS A 164 -1.07 22.61 -1.21
C HIS A 164 -2.53 22.97 -0.93
N THR A 165 -3.14 22.33 0.04
CA THR A 165 -4.55 22.51 0.39
C THR A 165 -4.69 22.67 1.90
N PRO A 166 -4.47 23.88 2.44
CA PRO A 166 -4.61 24.13 3.89
C PRO A 166 -6.02 23.79 4.39
N GLY A 167 -6.10 23.13 5.55
CA GLY A 167 -7.36 22.70 6.12
C GLY A 167 -7.22 22.09 7.51
N ASN A 168 -8.34 21.71 8.11
CA ASN A 168 -8.37 21.02 9.38
C ASN A 168 -8.05 19.52 9.20
N THR A 169 -7.32 18.95 10.15
CA THR A 169 -7.01 17.53 10.20
C THR A 169 -7.73 16.84 11.35
N VAL A 170 -7.99 15.54 11.18
CA VAL A 170 -8.51 14.67 12.24
C VAL A 170 -7.58 13.47 12.36
N SER A 171 -7.10 13.24 13.57
CA SER A 171 -6.25 12.10 13.91
C SER A 171 -6.96 11.19 14.91
N ASN A 172 -6.76 9.88 14.80
CA ASN A 172 -7.27 8.93 15.78
C ASN A 172 -6.28 8.76 16.95
N LEU A 173 -6.69 8.03 17.99
CA LEU A 173 -5.88 7.82 19.19
C LEU A 173 -4.69 6.87 18.99
N SER A 174 -4.67 6.10 17.89
CA SER A 174 -3.54 5.22 17.54
C SER A 174 -2.46 5.92 16.73
N SER A 175 -2.69 7.15 16.29
CA SER A 175 -1.67 7.96 15.65
C SER A 175 -0.74 8.60 16.69
N SER A 176 0.53 8.80 16.34
CA SER A 176 1.47 9.53 17.17
C SER A 176 1.10 11.02 17.27
N ARG A 177 1.77 11.73 18.17
CA ARG A 177 1.66 13.20 18.28
C ARG A 177 2.43 13.94 17.19
N ALA A 178 3.24 13.25 16.39
CA ALA A 178 4.08 13.86 15.37
C ALA A 178 3.27 14.68 14.35
N PRO A 179 2.11 14.19 13.79
CA PRO A 179 1.27 15.01 12.91
C PRO A 179 0.78 16.30 13.57
N VAL A 180 0.41 16.24 14.86
CA VAL A 180 -0.11 17.39 15.61
C VAL A 180 0.98 18.43 15.85
N SER A 181 2.20 18.00 16.17
CA SER A 181 3.33 18.92 16.42
C SER A 181 3.82 19.59 15.15
N TYR A 182 3.71 18.92 14.00
CA TYR A 182 4.19 19.42 12.72
C TYR A 182 3.21 20.42 12.08
N THR A 183 1.92 20.26 12.30
CA THR A 183 0.86 21.11 11.73
C THR A 183 0.65 22.42 12.51
N HIS A 184 1.36 22.64 13.61
CA HIS A 184 1.29 23.87 14.41
C HIS A 184 2.51 24.80 14.22
N LEU A 185 3.35 24.53 13.20
CA LEU A 185 4.40 25.44 12.74
C LEU A 185 3.90 26.26 11.54
#